data_3617587148a6ab82bbc19a6460234297
#
_entry.id   3617587148a6ab82bbc19a6460234297
#
_cell.length_a   1.000
_cell.length_b   1.000
_cell.length_c   1.000
_cell.angle_alpha   90.00
_cell.angle_beta   90.00
_cell.angle_gamma   90.00
#
_symmetry.space_group_name_H-M   'P 1'
#
loop_
_entity.id
_entity.type
_entity.pdbx_description
1 polymer ?
#
loop_
_entity_poly.entity_id
_entity_poly.type
_entity_poly.pdbx_seq_one_letter_code
_entity_poly.pdbx_strand_id
1 'polypeptide(L)'
;RRQRQMCIRDSLISAFLEEEGVLGVQIEDNIPLTEEEMETMFVDLLPDDVPENDGTARVTCFLDDTFDVQEIKDKVTAEIKRLSEFLSVGTGNITESETKDEDWRDNWKAYFKPFRLYDNIIIKPTWEAVPDDAKDEDIIIEIDPGTAFGTGSHETTRLCIGQLKKYMKDGDKILDAGSGSGILSFVCNKLGAEHVLGIDIDPIAVDVAGENRDVNNIPADAVSFICGNVLEDQKLVDSIGANYDIVVANILADVIIPMSAVVQKFMKDDGLFISSGIINIKEEEVRQALLDNNFDIVDTVYM
;
A
#
# COMPACT_ATOMS: atom_id res chain seq x y z
N ARG A 1 15.10 25.49 -17.71
CA ARG A 1 16.31 24.93 -18.38
C ARG A 1 17.33 24.29 -17.43
N ARG A 2 17.58 24.84 -16.23
CA ARG A 2 18.49 24.22 -15.23
C ARG A 2 17.90 22.93 -14.63
N GLN A 3 16.61 22.88 -14.38
CA GLN A 3 15.90 21.72 -13.82
C GLN A 3 15.95 20.51 -14.76
N ARG A 4 15.69 20.70 -16.05
CA ARG A 4 15.83 19.64 -17.08
C ARG A 4 17.25 19.05 -17.18
N GLN A 5 18.29 19.85 -16.95
CA GLN A 5 19.67 19.35 -17.01
C GLN A 5 20.05 18.50 -15.78
N MET A 6 19.43 18.71 -14.61
CA MET A 6 19.68 17.89 -13.42
C MET A 6 19.00 16.52 -13.50
N CYS A 7 17.72 16.48 -13.86
CA CYS A 7 17.00 15.20 -14.10
C CYS A 7 17.66 14.32 -15.18
N ILE A 8 18.24 14.92 -16.22
CA ILE A 8 18.95 14.16 -17.28
C ILE A 8 20.21 13.48 -16.73
N ARG A 9 20.94 14.10 -15.80
CA ARG A 9 22.19 13.53 -15.25
C ARG A 9 21.95 12.30 -14.41
N ASP A 10 20.97 12.38 -13.53
CA ASP A 10 20.63 11.32 -12.59
C ASP A 10 20.03 10.13 -13.35
N SER A 11 19.18 10.42 -14.32
CA SER A 11 18.64 9.43 -15.26
C SER A 11 19.71 8.74 -16.12
N LEU A 12 20.79 9.43 -16.51
CA LEU A 12 21.87 8.83 -17.27
C LEU A 12 22.70 7.84 -16.45
N ILE A 13 22.96 8.15 -15.18
CA ILE A 13 23.66 7.23 -14.26
C ILE A 13 22.77 6.03 -13.94
N SER A 14 21.48 6.27 -13.70
CA SER A 14 20.51 5.19 -13.47
C SER A 14 20.42 4.26 -14.68
N ALA A 15 20.25 4.81 -15.88
CA ALA A 15 20.21 4.01 -17.11
C ALA A 15 21.52 3.21 -17.34
N PHE A 16 22.66 3.81 -17.04
CA PHE A 16 23.94 3.12 -17.12
C PHE A 16 24.02 1.94 -16.15
N LEU A 17 23.56 2.12 -14.89
CA LEU A 17 23.52 1.04 -13.91
C LEU A 17 22.57 -0.08 -14.32
N GLU A 18 21.42 0.25 -14.92
CA GLU A 18 20.49 -0.72 -15.49
C GLU A 18 21.12 -1.52 -16.64
N GLU A 19 21.89 -0.87 -17.51
CA GLU A 19 22.66 -1.55 -18.58
C GLU A 19 23.71 -2.53 -18.03
N GLU A 20 24.28 -2.22 -16.86
CA GLU A 20 25.22 -3.10 -16.15
C GLU A 20 24.49 -4.19 -15.32
N GLY A 21 23.16 -4.27 -15.41
CA GLY A 21 22.33 -5.29 -14.76
C GLY A 21 21.91 -4.96 -13.32
N VAL A 22 22.15 -3.75 -12.86
CA VAL A 22 21.74 -3.30 -11.51
C VAL A 22 20.29 -2.83 -11.57
N LEU A 23 19.35 -3.60 -11.00
CA LEU A 23 17.91 -3.36 -11.09
C LEU A 23 17.37 -2.41 -10.03
N GLY A 24 18.09 -2.20 -8.93
CA GLY A 24 17.64 -1.36 -7.81
C GLY A 24 18.43 -0.04 -7.76
N VAL A 25 17.89 1.04 -8.32
CA VAL A 25 18.50 2.37 -8.26
C VAL A 25 17.52 3.35 -7.62
N GLN A 26 17.98 4.04 -6.58
CA GLN A 26 17.23 5.10 -5.90
C GLN A 26 17.90 6.44 -6.20
N ILE A 27 17.09 7.43 -6.58
CA ILE A 27 17.54 8.80 -6.79
C ILE A 27 16.91 9.67 -5.71
N GLU A 28 17.76 10.33 -4.94
CA GLU A 28 17.37 11.34 -3.95
C GLU A 28 17.85 12.70 -4.46
N ASP A 29 16.92 13.52 -4.86
CA ASP A 29 17.17 14.93 -5.16
C ASP A 29 16.23 15.82 -4.32
N ASN A 30 16.64 17.05 -4.10
CA ASN A 30 15.84 18.03 -3.38
C ASN A 30 15.07 18.93 -4.36
N ILE A 31 14.66 18.40 -5.52
CA ILE A 31 13.87 19.12 -6.51
C ILE A 31 12.41 19.06 -6.06
N PRO A 32 11.75 20.21 -5.83
CA PRO A 32 10.33 20.21 -5.54
C PRO A 32 9.53 19.55 -6.69
N LEU A 33 8.65 18.65 -6.34
CA LEU A 33 7.72 18.04 -7.28
C LEU A 33 6.80 19.12 -7.87
N THR A 34 6.54 19.04 -9.15
CA THR A 34 5.51 19.87 -9.79
C THR A 34 4.13 19.35 -9.42
N GLU A 35 3.08 20.19 -9.54
CA GLU A 35 1.69 19.77 -9.31
C GLU A 35 1.33 18.54 -10.16
N GLU A 36 1.75 18.50 -11.43
CA GLU A 36 1.52 17.38 -12.34
C GLU A 36 2.26 16.08 -11.90
N GLU A 37 3.48 16.21 -11.36
CA GLU A 37 4.23 15.08 -10.83
C GLU A 37 3.62 14.57 -9.51
N MET A 38 3.17 15.47 -8.62
CA MET A 38 2.48 15.10 -7.39
C MET A 38 1.18 14.33 -7.69
N GLU A 39 0.40 14.80 -8.65
CA GLU A 39 -0.80 14.11 -9.12
C GLU A 39 -0.49 12.71 -9.69
N THR A 40 0.59 12.58 -10.46
CA THR A 40 0.98 11.31 -11.10
C THR A 40 1.55 10.31 -10.09
N MET A 41 2.26 10.79 -9.07
CA MET A 41 2.93 9.98 -8.05
C MET A 41 2.04 9.70 -6.83
N PHE A 42 0.79 10.19 -6.81
CA PHE A 42 -0.15 10.06 -5.68
C PHE A 42 0.42 10.57 -4.35
N VAL A 43 1.21 11.64 -4.38
CA VAL A 43 1.81 12.25 -3.19
C VAL A 43 0.90 13.36 -2.68
N ASP A 44 0.11 13.08 -1.64
CA ASP A 44 -0.81 14.04 -1.05
C ASP A 44 -0.15 15.02 -0.06
N LEU A 45 0.97 14.62 0.52
CA LEU A 45 1.71 15.42 1.51
C LEU A 45 3.20 15.33 1.27
N LEU A 46 3.84 16.47 1.07
CA LEU A 46 5.29 16.57 1.18
C LEU A 46 5.67 16.62 2.68
N PRO A 47 6.74 15.94 3.10
CA PRO A 47 7.28 16.15 4.45
C PRO A 47 7.56 17.63 4.68
N ASP A 48 7.21 18.14 5.88
CA ASP A 48 7.46 19.55 6.26
C ASP A 48 8.96 19.93 6.25
N ASP A 49 9.84 18.93 6.26
CA ASP A 49 11.30 19.06 6.32
C ASP A 49 11.99 18.73 4.99
N VAL A 50 11.42 19.04 3.83
CA VAL A 50 12.13 18.87 2.55
C VAL A 50 13.32 19.85 2.53
N PRO A 51 14.58 19.34 2.45
CA PRO A 51 15.74 20.23 2.40
C PRO A 51 15.69 21.15 1.19
N GLU A 52 16.21 22.38 1.35
CA GLU A 52 16.33 23.30 0.22
C GLU A 52 17.14 22.66 -0.92
N ASN A 53 16.68 22.84 -2.14
CA ASN A 53 17.38 22.35 -3.33
C ASN A 53 18.74 23.04 -3.48
N ASP A 54 19.80 22.36 -3.08
CA ASP A 54 21.19 22.80 -3.19
C ASP A 54 21.82 22.47 -4.55
N GLY A 55 21.05 21.86 -5.43
CA GLY A 55 21.50 21.43 -6.76
C GLY A 55 22.33 20.15 -6.76
N THR A 56 22.32 19.39 -5.66
CA THR A 56 22.93 18.06 -5.57
C THR A 56 21.87 16.97 -5.64
N ALA A 57 22.27 15.80 -6.13
CA ALA A 57 21.47 14.59 -6.08
C ALA A 57 22.35 13.43 -5.61
N ARG A 58 21.74 12.46 -4.95
CA ARG A 58 22.36 11.21 -4.56
C ARG A 58 21.71 10.09 -5.37
N VAL A 59 22.53 9.31 -6.05
CA VAL A 59 22.11 8.08 -6.71
C VAL A 59 22.65 6.91 -5.90
N THR A 60 21.74 6.11 -5.34
CA THR A 60 22.07 4.93 -4.55
C THR A 60 21.69 3.69 -5.34
N CYS A 61 22.61 2.75 -5.48
CA CYS A 61 22.32 1.44 -6.05
C CYS A 61 22.60 0.34 -5.02
N PHE A 62 21.81 -0.72 -5.10
CA PHE A 62 21.92 -1.88 -4.22
C PHE A 62 22.46 -3.06 -5.04
N LEU A 63 23.57 -3.62 -4.58
CA LEU A 63 24.24 -4.75 -5.21
C LEU A 63 24.14 -5.96 -4.28
N ASP A 64 23.76 -7.09 -4.82
CA ASP A 64 23.80 -8.36 -4.12
C ASP A 64 25.16 -9.06 -4.29
N ASP A 65 25.35 -10.20 -3.64
CA ASP A 65 26.59 -10.96 -3.63
C ASP A 65 27.03 -11.49 -5.01
N THR A 66 26.22 -11.33 -6.06
CA THR A 66 26.56 -11.75 -7.43
C THR A 66 27.39 -10.71 -8.18
N PHE A 67 27.43 -9.47 -7.69
CA PHE A 67 28.17 -8.38 -8.28
C PHE A 67 29.57 -8.21 -7.68
N ASP A 68 30.56 -7.94 -8.53
CA ASP A 68 31.85 -7.42 -8.09
C ASP A 68 31.73 -5.90 -7.85
N VAL A 69 31.64 -5.52 -6.57
CA VAL A 69 31.47 -4.12 -6.14
C VAL A 69 32.55 -3.22 -6.70
N GLN A 70 33.83 -3.72 -6.75
CA GLN A 70 34.92 -2.91 -7.25
C GLN A 70 34.81 -2.70 -8.77
N GLU A 71 34.39 -3.72 -9.52
CA GLU A 71 34.15 -3.60 -10.97
C GLU A 71 33.06 -2.55 -11.27
N ILE A 72 31.94 -2.58 -10.53
CA ILE A 72 30.86 -1.59 -10.70
C ILE A 72 31.35 -0.18 -10.33
N LYS A 73 32.09 -0.02 -9.25
CA LYS A 73 32.69 1.27 -8.86
C LYS A 73 33.61 1.84 -9.95
N ASP A 74 34.45 1.00 -10.52
CA ASP A 74 35.37 1.42 -11.58
C ASP A 74 34.61 1.84 -12.85
N LYS A 75 33.56 1.10 -13.23
CA LYS A 75 32.68 1.43 -14.35
C LYS A 75 31.92 2.75 -14.11
N VAL A 76 31.32 2.92 -12.94
CA VAL A 76 30.61 4.16 -12.56
C VAL A 76 31.58 5.36 -12.53
N THR A 77 32.80 5.18 -12.02
CA THR A 77 33.81 6.22 -12.02
C THR A 77 34.18 6.65 -13.45
N ALA A 78 34.35 5.68 -14.34
CA ALA A 78 34.66 5.95 -15.75
C ALA A 78 33.49 6.69 -16.44
N GLU A 79 32.26 6.29 -16.13
CA GLU A 79 31.06 6.91 -16.71
C GLU A 79 30.86 8.34 -16.20
N ILE A 80 31.02 8.58 -14.89
CA ILE A 80 30.99 9.93 -14.32
C ILE A 80 32.05 10.83 -14.97
N LYS A 81 33.26 10.31 -15.19
CA LYS A 81 34.32 11.04 -15.88
C LYS A 81 33.92 11.36 -17.33
N ARG A 82 33.34 10.40 -18.06
CA ARG A 82 32.85 10.60 -19.43
C ARG A 82 31.77 11.69 -19.46
N LEU A 83 30.80 11.62 -18.55
CA LEU A 83 29.71 12.58 -18.46
C LEU A 83 30.23 13.99 -18.09
N SER A 84 31.30 14.08 -17.28
CA SER A 84 31.88 15.35 -16.86
C SER A 84 32.47 16.18 -18.01
N GLU A 85 32.75 15.57 -19.15
CA GLU A 85 33.22 16.27 -20.36
C GLU A 85 32.10 17.11 -21.01
N PHE A 86 30.83 16.75 -20.78
CA PHE A 86 29.67 17.37 -21.44
C PHE A 86 28.68 18.00 -20.45
N LEU A 87 28.71 17.55 -19.19
CA LEU A 87 27.76 17.94 -18.15
C LEU A 87 28.48 18.25 -16.83
N SER A 88 27.88 19.09 -16.01
CA SER A 88 28.35 19.27 -14.62
C SER A 88 27.84 18.12 -13.75
N VAL A 89 28.66 17.20 -13.32
CA VAL A 89 28.30 15.98 -12.58
C VAL A 89 28.47 16.10 -11.05
N GLY A 90 28.43 17.30 -10.52
CA GLY A 90 28.61 17.52 -9.09
C GLY A 90 30.01 17.13 -8.59
N THR A 91 30.11 16.58 -7.37
CA THR A 91 31.39 16.16 -6.77
C THR A 91 31.93 14.85 -7.34
N GLY A 92 31.04 14.03 -7.91
CA GLY A 92 31.39 12.68 -8.42
C GLY A 92 31.89 11.73 -7.33
N ASN A 93 31.62 12.01 -6.06
CA ASN A 93 32.04 11.15 -4.95
C ASN A 93 31.24 9.85 -4.94
N ILE A 94 31.92 8.73 -4.84
CA ILE A 94 31.31 7.41 -4.66
C ILE A 94 31.64 6.96 -3.23
N THR A 95 30.61 6.64 -2.47
CA THR A 95 30.72 6.06 -1.13
C THR A 95 30.17 4.64 -1.18
N GLU A 96 30.72 3.77 -0.36
CA GLU A 96 30.30 2.39 -0.22
C GLU A 96 29.89 2.16 1.24
N SER A 97 28.81 1.44 1.44
CA SER A 97 28.36 0.97 2.75
C SER A 97 27.84 -0.45 2.61
N GLU A 98 28.16 -1.29 3.56
CA GLU A 98 27.53 -2.61 3.67
C GLU A 98 26.29 -2.47 4.55
N THR A 99 25.16 -2.97 4.04
CA THR A 99 23.92 -3.09 4.80
C THR A 99 23.55 -4.56 4.81
N LYS A 100 23.30 -5.15 5.94
CA LYS A 100 22.74 -6.49 5.99
C LYS A 100 21.26 -6.40 5.63
N ASP A 101 20.77 -7.33 4.82
CA ASP A 101 19.35 -7.44 4.47
C ASP A 101 18.44 -7.47 5.71
N GLU A 102 18.92 -8.07 6.80
CA GLU A 102 18.23 -8.12 8.08
C GLU A 102 18.04 -6.72 8.69
N ASP A 103 19.05 -5.85 8.62
CA ASP A 103 18.98 -4.50 9.21
C ASP A 103 18.00 -3.60 8.46
N TRP A 104 17.86 -3.79 7.16
CA TRP A 104 16.95 -3.00 6.34
C TRP A 104 15.51 -3.52 6.41
N ARG A 105 15.35 -4.84 6.42
CA ARG A 105 14.04 -5.51 6.49
C ARG A 105 13.30 -5.21 7.80
N ASP A 106 14.04 -4.96 8.89
CA ASP A 106 13.47 -4.79 10.22
C ASP A 106 13.44 -3.33 10.72
N ASN A 107 14.13 -2.39 10.06
CA ASN A 107 14.17 -0.99 10.49
C ASN A 107 12.78 -0.34 10.56
N TRP A 108 11.87 -0.66 9.65
CA TRP A 108 10.49 -0.14 9.65
C TRP A 108 9.69 -0.63 10.88
N LYS A 109 10.02 -1.80 11.42
CA LYS A 109 9.39 -2.37 12.62
C LYS A 109 9.55 -1.45 13.83
N ALA A 110 10.64 -0.69 13.92
CA ALA A 110 10.87 0.27 14.99
C ALA A 110 9.85 1.42 14.99
N TYR A 111 9.30 1.74 13.86
CA TYR A 111 8.34 2.84 13.66
C TYR A 111 6.88 2.38 13.76
N PHE A 112 6.60 1.09 13.57
CA PHE A 112 5.26 0.56 13.69
C PHE A 112 4.95 0.22 15.15
N LYS A 113 4.24 1.14 15.82
CA LYS A 113 3.86 1.02 17.23
C LYS A 113 2.36 0.76 17.37
N PRO A 114 1.93 0.14 18.47
CA PRO A 114 0.51 -0.01 18.77
C PRO A 114 -0.21 1.33 18.76
N PHE A 115 -1.41 1.35 18.20
CA PHE A 115 -2.25 2.54 18.20
C PHE A 115 -3.72 2.16 18.33
N ARG A 116 -4.50 3.10 18.87
CA ARG A 116 -5.93 2.95 19.07
C ARG A 116 -6.69 3.55 17.90
N LEU A 117 -7.61 2.77 17.33
CA LEU A 117 -8.60 3.20 16.36
C LEU A 117 -9.96 3.27 17.06
N TYR A 118 -10.60 4.44 16.98
CA TYR A 118 -11.85 4.68 17.67
C TYR A 118 -11.74 4.37 19.17
N ASP A 119 -12.87 4.09 19.84
CA ASP A 119 -12.87 3.93 21.28
C ASP A 119 -12.38 2.57 21.77
N ASN A 120 -12.46 1.53 20.91
CA ASN A 120 -12.31 0.15 21.34
C ASN A 120 -11.59 -0.79 20.37
N ILE A 121 -10.83 -0.29 19.40
CA ILE A 121 -10.03 -1.11 18.51
C ILE A 121 -8.56 -0.72 18.67
N ILE A 122 -7.71 -1.69 18.97
CA ILE A 122 -6.27 -1.53 19.06
C ILE A 122 -5.62 -2.36 17.95
N ILE A 123 -4.84 -1.69 17.12
CA ILE A 123 -3.98 -2.35 16.14
C ILE A 123 -2.57 -2.36 16.70
N LYS A 124 -1.91 -3.52 16.69
CA LYS A 124 -0.54 -3.66 17.15
C LYS A 124 0.23 -4.62 16.25
N PRO A 125 1.54 -4.39 16.08
CA PRO A 125 2.40 -5.40 15.49
C PRO A 125 2.61 -6.58 16.44
N THR A 126 2.98 -7.74 15.90
CA THR A 126 3.19 -8.98 16.66
C THR A 126 4.31 -8.85 17.70
N TRP A 127 5.34 -8.02 17.43
CA TRP A 127 6.52 -7.82 18.30
C TRP A 127 6.34 -6.78 19.40
N GLU A 128 5.22 -6.07 19.44
CA GLU A 128 4.93 -5.11 20.50
C GLU A 128 3.96 -5.69 21.52
N ALA A 129 4.08 -5.26 22.77
CA ALA A 129 3.15 -5.63 23.81
C ALA A 129 1.79 -4.90 23.63
N VAL A 130 0.74 -5.46 24.20
CA VAL A 130 -0.53 -4.77 24.32
C VAL A 130 -0.32 -3.50 25.16
N PRO A 131 -0.83 -2.33 24.75
CA PRO A 131 -0.72 -1.09 25.53
C PRO A 131 -1.27 -1.21 26.94
N ASP A 132 -0.63 -0.57 27.92
CA ASP A 132 -1.07 -0.60 29.34
C ASP A 132 -2.46 0.01 29.58
N ASP A 133 -2.92 0.85 28.65
CA ASP A 133 -4.27 1.48 28.71
C ASP A 133 -5.36 0.63 28.03
N ALA A 134 -5.02 -0.56 27.56
CA ALA A 134 -5.97 -1.48 26.97
C ALA A 134 -6.97 -1.99 28.03
N LYS A 135 -8.23 -2.07 27.63
CA LYS A 135 -9.34 -2.52 28.46
C LYS A 135 -9.79 -3.91 28.04
N ASP A 136 -10.48 -4.62 28.93
CA ASP A 136 -10.99 -5.98 28.65
C ASP A 136 -11.98 -6.02 27.46
N GLU A 137 -12.68 -4.93 27.21
CA GLU A 137 -13.62 -4.77 26.09
C GLU A 137 -12.97 -4.37 24.77
N ASP A 138 -11.67 -4.08 24.75
CA ASP A 138 -10.99 -3.67 23.53
C ASP A 138 -10.79 -4.85 22.56
N ILE A 139 -11.05 -4.57 21.30
CA ILE A 139 -10.74 -5.47 20.18
C ILE A 139 -9.27 -5.27 19.83
N ILE A 140 -8.45 -6.27 20.06
CA ILE A 140 -7.04 -6.26 19.72
C ILE A 140 -6.85 -7.03 18.42
N ILE A 141 -6.19 -6.38 17.45
CA ILE A 141 -5.84 -6.98 16.18
C ILE A 141 -4.32 -6.89 16.02
N GLU A 142 -3.70 -8.04 15.84
CA GLU A 142 -2.27 -8.16 15.59
C GLU A 142 -2.02 -8.19 14.08
N ILE A 143 -1.16 -7.29 13.59
CA ILE A 143 -0.81 -7.19 12.17
C ILE A 143 0.70 -7.17 12.00
N ASP A 144 1.20 -8.09 11.23
CA ASP A 144 2.53 -8.02 10.63
C ASP A 144 2.36 -7.85 9.11
N PRO A 145 2.40 -6.63 8.60
CA PRO A 145 2.13 -6.41 7.18
C PRO A 145 3.25 -6.96 6.28
N GLY A 146 4.46 -7.20 6.82
CA GLY A 146 5.60 -7.65 6.03
C GLY A 146 5.83 -6.72 4.83
N THR A 147 5.73 -7.27 3.61
CA THR A 147 5.77 -6.54 2.35
C THR A 147 4.38 -6.21 1.79
N ALA A 148 3.29 -6.70 2.44
CA ALA A 148 1.92 -6.39 2.02
C ALA A 148 1.49 -5.00 2.48
N PHE A 149 0.59 -4.38 1.72
CA PHE A 149 -0.03 -3.11 2.11
C PHE A 149 -1.05 -3.35 3.24
N GLY A 150 -1.23 -2.34 4.13
CA GLY A 150 -2.28 -2.36 5.15
C GLY A 150 -1.79 -2.50 6.59
N THR A 151 -0.99 -1.52 7.07
CA THR A 151 -0.62 -1.42 8.50
C THR A 151 -1.78 -0.99 9.39
N GLY A 152 -2.87 -0.49 8.81
CA GLY A 152 -4.00 0.08 9.53
C GLY A 152 -3.82 1.53 9.99
N SER A 153 -2.61 2.08 9.89
CA SER A 153 -2.35 3.47 10.29
C SER A 153 -2.86 4.49 9.28
N HIS A 154 -3.08 4.08 8.03
CA HIS A 154 -3.51 4.96 6.96
C HIS A 154 -4.94 5.47 7.17
N GLU A 155 -5.19 6.71 6.82
CA GLU A 155 -6.48 7.38 6.99
C GLU A 155 -7.62 6.64 6.29
N THR A 156 -7.37 6.13 5.06
CA THR A 156 -8.35 5.37 4.29
C THR A 156 -8.80 4.09 5.00
N THR A 157 -7.89 3.39 5.69
CA THR A 157 -8.23 2.21 6.50
C THR A 157 -9.10 2.61 7.70
N ARG A 158 -8.78 3.74 8.34
CA ARG A 158 -9.59 4.28 9.44
C ARG A 158 -11.01 4.61 8.97
N LEU A 159 -11.15 5.26 7.81
CA LEU A 159 -12.46 5.55 7.22
C LEU A 159 -13.26 4.28 6.96
N CYS A 160 -12.68 3.25 6.34
CA CYS A 160 -13.34 1.95 6.15
C CYS A 160 -13.82 1.34 7.46
N ILE A 161 -12.96 1.29 8.47
CA ILE A 161 -13.32 0.73 9.80
C ILE A 161 -14.46 1.53 10.42
N GLY A 162 -14.46 2.85 10.29
CA GLY A 162 -15.56 3.69 10.76
C GLY A 162 -16.89 3.36 10.09
N GLN A 163 -16.89 3.18 8.78
CA GLN A 163 -18.08 2.82 8.03
C GLN A 163 -18.53 1.38 8.34
N LEU A 164 -17.61 0.42 8.48
CA LEU A 164 -17.92 -0.93 8.92
C LEU A 164 -18.57 -0.93 10.30
N LYS A 165 -18.02 -0.20 11.27
CA LYS A 165 -18.66 -0.04 12.62
C LYS A 165 -20.05 0.55 12.55
N LYS A 166 -20.34 1.43 11.59
CA LYS A 166 -21.63 2.11 11.45
C LYS A 166 -22.69 1.22 10.80
N TYR A 167 -22.32 0.44 9.80
CA TYR A 167 -23.28 -0.22 8.94
C TYR A 167 -23.35 -1.75 9.10
N MET A 168 -22.26 -2.37 9.57
CA MET A 168 -22.20 -3.83 9.74
C MET A 168 -23.07 -4.27 10.90
N LYS A 169 -23.71 -5.42 10.74
CA LYS A 169 -24.53 -6.09 11.75
C LYS A 169 -23.91 -7.43 12.11
N ASP A 170 -24.20 -7.91 13.29
CA ASP A 170 -23.83 -9.26 13.71
C ASP A 170 -24.42 -10.30 12.77
N GLY A 171 -23.57 -11.24 12.31
CA GLY A 171 -23.94 -12.26 11.35
C GLY A 171 -23.84 -11.87 9.87
N ASP A 172 -23.40 -10.65 9.54
CA ASP A 172 -23.19 -10.25 8.14
C ASP A 172 -22.07 -11.07 7.47
N LYS A 173 -22.21 -11.31 6.18
CA LYS A 173 -21.18 -11.89 5.30
C LYS A 173 -20.48 -10.79 4.55
N ILE A 174 -19.15 -10.77 4.63
CA ILE A 174 -18.32 -9.68 4.14
C ILE A 174 -17.39 -10.19 3.04
N LEU A 175 -17.27 -9.41 1.96
CA LEU A 175 -16.24 -9.56 0.95
C LEU A 175 -15.26 -8.39 1.09
N ASP A 176 -13.98 -8.70 1.33
CA ASP A 176 -12.90 -7.72 1.42
C ASP A 176 -12.07 -7.77 0.13
N ALA A 177 -12.31 -6.82 -0.77
CA ALA A 177 -11.72 -6.78 -2.10
C ALA A 177 -10.48 -5.90 -2.12
N GLY A 178 -9.31 -6.52 -2.30
CA GLY A 178 -8.00 -5.92 -2.08
C GLY A 178 -7.64 -6.02 -0.60
N SER A 179 -7.62 -7.25 -0.06
CA SER A 179 -7.52 -7.49 1.39
C SER A 179 -6.15 -7.11 1.98
N GLY A 180 -5.09 -7.05 1.17
CA GLY A 180 -3.74 -6.73 1.61
C GLY A 180 -3.33 -7.59 2.80
N SER A 181 -2.95 -6.96 3.91
CA SER A 181 -2.59 -7.62 5.17
C SER A 181 -3.74 -8.37 5.86
N GLY A 182 -4.98 -8.23 5.40
CA GLY A 182 -6.20 -8.78 6.00
C GLY A 182 -6.82 -7.94 7.10
N ILE A 183 -6.33 -6.75 7.35
CA ILE A 183 -6.76 -5.94 8.51
C ILE A 183 -8.27 -5.67 8.55
N LEU A 184 -8.90 -5.31 7.41
CA LEU A 184 -10.34 -5.06 7.35
C LEU A 184 -11.12 -6.35 7.59
N SER A 185 -10.65 -7.46 7.04
CA SER A 185 -11.22 -8.80 7.27
C SER A 185 -11.23 -9.16 8.76
N PHE A 186 -10.14 -8.89 9.48
CA PHE A 186 -10.08 -9.20 10.91
C PHE A 186 -10.96 -8.26 11.75
N VAL A 187 -11.01 -6.97 11.38
CA VAL A 187 -11.95 -6.03 12.02
C VAL A 187 -13.38 -6.53 11.84
N CYS A 188 -13.79 -6.92 10.62
CA CYS A 188 -15.13 -7.44 10.37
C CYS A 188 -15.43 -8.68 11.21
N ASN A 189 -14.51 -9.64 11.27
CA ASN A 189 -14.69 -10.84 12.10
C ASN A 189 -14.86 -10.49 13.58
N LYS A 190 -14.01 -9.62 14.13
CA LYS A 190 -14.09 -9.19 15.53
C LYS A 190 -15.33 -8.34 15.84
N LEU A 191 -15.95 -7.72 14.83
CA LEU A 191 -17.22 -6.99 14.97
C LEU A 191 -18.44 -7.91 14.80
N GLY A 192 -18.27 -9.23 14.59
CA GLY A 192 -19.36 -10.19 14.58
C GLY A 192 -19.79 -10.69 13.19
N ALA A 193 -18.97 -10.50 12.13
CA ALA A 193 -19.24 -11.09 10.84
C ALA A 193 -19.32 -12.61 10.94
N GLU A 194 -20.33 -13.22 10.27
CA GLU A 194 -20.47 -14.69 10.18
C GLU A 194 -19.31 -15.29 9.37
N HIS A 195 -18.99 -14.66 8.27
CA HIS A 195 -17.92 -15.10 7.37
C HIS A 195 -17.32 -13.90 6.62
N VAL A 196 -16.01 -13.90 6.48
CA VAL A 196 -15.29 -12.92 5.67
C VAL A 196 -14.45 -13.65 4.61
N LEU A 197 -14.60 -13.25 3.36
CA LEU A 197 -13.73 -13.65 2.27
C LEU A 197 -12.88 -12.47 1.84
N GLY A 198 -11.57 -12.56 2.02
CA GLY A 198 -10.62 -11.60 1.47
C GLY A 198 -10.12 -12.05 0.10
N ILE A 199 -9.97 -11.10 -0.82
CA ILE A 199 -9.42 -11.35 -2.15
C ILE A 199 -8.32 -10.33 -2.42
N ASP A 200 -7.17 -10.81 -2.92
CA ASP A 200 -6.10 -9.94 -3.38
C ASP A 200 -5.51 -10.49 -4.69
N ILE A 201 -5.00 -9.59 -5.53
CA ILE A 201 -4.31 -9.96 -6.77
C ILE A 201 -2.88 -10.43 -6.51
N ASP A 202 -2.30 -10.01 -5.39
CA ASP A 202 -0.94 -10.35 -5.00
C ASP A 202 -0.94 -11.63 -4.13
N PRO A 203 -0.33 -12.72 -4.60
CA PRO A 203 -0.21 -13.94 -3.81
C PRO A 203 0.56 -13.73 -2.49
N ILE A 204 1.50 -12.79 -2.45
CA ILE A 204 2.25 -12.48 -1.22
C ILE A 204 1.31 -11.86 -0.19
N ALA A 205 0.43 -10.96 -0.61
CA ALA A 205 -0.56 -10.36 0.29
C ALA A 205 -1.52 -11.42 0.87
N VAL A 206 -1.94 -12.39 0.05
CA VAL A 206 -2.79 -13.50 0.50
C VAL A 206 -2.09 -14.39 1.53
N ASP A 207 -0.79 -14.69 1.32
CA ASP A 207 0.01 -15.46 2.27
C ASP A 207 0.16 -14.71 3.59
N VAL A 208 0.52 -13.41 3.55
CA VAL A 208 0.63 -12.54 4.73
C VAL A 208 -0.69 -12.43 5.49
N ALA A 209 -1.81 -12.27 4.77
CA ALA A 209 -3.13 -12.23 5.40
C ALA A 209 -3.47 -13.57 6.09
N GLY A 210 -3.06 -14.69 5.50
CA GLY A 210 -3.18 -16.02 6.12
C GLY A 210 -2.38 -16.14 7.42
N GLU A 211 -1.14 -15.67 7.43
CA GLU A 211 -0.28 -15.64 8.62
C GLU A 211 -0.86 -14.74 9.72
N ASN A 212 -1.31 -13.53 9.34
CA ASN A 212 -1.95 -12.60 10.28
C ASN A 212 -3.26 -13.17 10.86
N ARG A 213 -4.06 -13.91 10.06
CA ARG A 213 -5.25 -14.61 10.56
C ARG A 213 -4.88 -15.59 11.68
N ASP A 214 -3.84 -16.38 11.46
CA ASP A 214 -3.39 -17.40 12.41
C ASP A 214 -2.86 -16.77 13.71
N VAL A 215 -2.12 -15.65 13.61
CA VAL A 215 -1.69 -14.84 14.77
C VAL A 215 -2.88 -14.33 15.59
N ASN A 216 -3.95 -13.90 14.93
CA ASN A 216 -5.18 -13.45 15.59
C ASN A 216 -6.06 -14.58 16.11
N ASN A 217 -5.65 -15.84 15.97
CA ASN A 217 -6.39 -17.04 16.34
C ASN A 217 -7.81 -17.10 15.72
N ILE A 218 -7.93 -16.65 14.45
CA ILE A 218 -9.18 -16.64 13.72
C ILE A 218 -9.27 -17.93 12.88
N PRO A 219 -10.34 -18.72 13.01
CA PRO A 219 -10.51 -19.93 12.21
C PRO A 219 -10.62 -19.65 10.71
N ALA A 220 -10.08 -20.55 9.89
CA ALA A 220 -10.10 -20.38 8.42
C ALA A 220 -11.51 -20.47 7.81
N ASP A 221 -12.47 -21.03 8.51
CA ASP A 221 -13.89 -21.04 8.13
C ASP A 221 -14.62 -19.73 8.50
N ALA A 222 -14.07 -18.95 9.42
CA ALA A 222 -14.57 -17.61 9.73
C ALA A 222 -13.98 -16.53 8.80
N VAL A 223 -12.65 -16.60 8.53
CA VAL A 223 -11.96 -15.68 7.61
C VAL A 223 -11.09 -16.49 6.67
N SER A 224 -11.33 -16.37 5.38
CA SER A 224 -10.55 -17.04 4.34
C SER A 224 -10.02 -16.03 3.30
N PHE A 225 -8.92 -16.38 2.65
CA PHE A 225 -8.30 -15.54 1.64
C PHE A 225 -8.08 -16.34 0.36
N ILE A 226 -8.28 -15.66 -0.79
CA ILE A 226 -8.02 -16.24 -2.12
C ILE A 226 -7.26 -15.23 -2.99
N CYS A 227 -6.35 -15.74 -3.80
CA CYS A 227 -5.62 -14.93 -4.77
C CYS A 227 -6.37 -14.88 -6.09
N GLY A 228 -6.57 -13.68 -6.64
CA GLY A 228 -7.11 -13.52 -7.98
C GLY A 228 -7.65 -12.14 -8.31
N ASN A 229 -7.90 -11.91 -9.61
CA ASN A 229 -8.40 -10.67 -10.14
C ASN A 229 -9.87 -10.80 -10.55
N VAL A 230 -10.76 -10.21 -9.77
CA VAL A 230 -12.22 -10.23 -10.04
C VAL A 230 -12.64 -9.43 -11.28
N LEU A 231 -11.75 -8.58 -11.79
CA LEU A 231 -12.01 -7.82 -13.02
C LEU A 231 -11.72 -8.63 -14.30
N GLU A 232 -10.88 -9.66 -14.19
CA GLU A 232 -10.39 -10.43 -15.35
C GLU A 232 -10.81 -11.90 -15.34
N ASP A 233 -11.00 -12.50 -14.16
CA ASP A 233 -11.30 -13.92 -14.03
C ASP A 233 -12.79 -14.19 -13.72
N GLN A 234 -13.56 -14.45 -14.77
CA GLN A 234 -14.99 -14.78 -14.64
C GLN A 234 -15.21 -16.07 -13.82
N LYS A 235 -14.29 -17.05 -13.85
CA LYS A 235 -14.45 -18.28 -13.08
C LYS A 235 -14.29 -18.00 -11.58
N LEU A 236 -13.37 -17.10 -11.24
CA LEU A 236 -13.22 -16.63 -9.87
C LEU A 236 -14.51 -15.93 -9.42
N VAL A 237 -15.03 -14.99 -10.22
CA VAL A 237 -16.29 -14.29 -9.94
C VAL A 237 -17.42 -15.28 -9.67
N ASP A 238 -17.56 -16.30 -10.54
CA ASP A 238 -18.60 -17.32 -10.39
C ASP A 238 -18.41 -18.19 -9.13
N SER A 239 -17.16 -18.41 -8.70
CA SER A 239 -16.84 -19.22 -7.51
C SER A 239 -17.05 -18.48 -6.19
N ILE A 240 -16.90 -17.15 -6.16
CA ILE A 240 -17.15 -16.31 -4.97
C ILE A 240 -18.63 -16.33 -4.63
N GLY A 241 -19.48 -16.35 -5.64
CA GLY A 241 -20.93 -16.34 -5.49
C GLY A 241 -21.48 -14.96 -5.10
N ALA A 242 -22.81 -14.90 -4.95
CA ALA A 242 -23.54 -13.75 -4.44
C ALA A 242 -23.96 -14.01 -2.98
N ASN A 243 -24.43 -13.00 -2.27
CA ASN A 243 -25.00 -13.02 -0.91
C ASN A 243 -24.12 -12.39 0.17
N TYR A 244 -23.22 -11.50 -0.20
CA TYR A 244 -22.52 -10.67 0.77
C TYR A 244 -23.42 -9.49 1.17
N ASP A 245 -23.46 -9.23 2.48
CA ASP A 245 -24.17 -8.10 3.06
C ASP A 245 -23.40 -6.83 2.83
N ILE A 246 -22.06 -6.91 2.94
CA ILE A 246 -21.15 -5.79 2.67
C ILE A 246 -20.01 -6.27 1.79
N VAL A 247 -19.67 -5.48 0.78
CA VAL A 247 -18.38 -5.54 0.09
C VAL A 247 -17.59 -4.31 0.50
N VAL A 248 -16.39 -4.52 1.02
CA VAL A 248 -15.46 -3.43 1.35
C VAL A 248 -14.25 -3.47 0.43
N ALA A 249 -13.78 -2.29 -0.03
CA ALA A 249 -12.61 -2.16 -0.87
C ALA A 249 -11.83 -0.90 -0.48
N ASN A 250 -10.61 -1.07 0.01
CA ASN A 250 -9.68 0.02 0.31
C ASN A 250 -8.52 -0.02 -0.68
N ILE A 251 -8.78 0.43 -1.91
CA ILE A 251 -7.89 0.31 -3.06
C ILE A 251 -7.94 1.59 -3.89
N LEU A 252 -7.07 1.68 -4.89
CA LEU A 252 -6.98 2.87 -5.76
C LEU A 252 -8.28 3.12 -6.53
N ALA A 253 -8.61 4.40 -6.73
CA ALA A 253 -9.79 4.84 -7.47
C ALA A 253 -9.86 4.22 -8.88
N ASP A 254 -8.73 4.08 -9.57
CA ASP A 254 -8.66 3.49 -10.91
C ASP A 254 -9.05 2.00 -10.95
N VAL A 255 -9.04 1.32 -9.81
CA VAL A 255 -9.54 -0.05 -9.65
C VAL A 255 -11.01 -0.06 -9.19
N ILE A 256 -11.40 0.89 -8.31
CA ILE A 256 -12.80 1.02 -7.85
C ILE A 256 -13.75 1.31 -9.02
N ILE A 257 -13.34 2.17 -9.95
CA ILE A 257 -14.14 2.53 -11.13
C ILE A 257 -14.58 1.31 -11.93
N PRO A 258 -13.69 0.46 -12.47
CA PRO A 258 -14.10 -0.76 -13.16
C PRO A 258 -14.77 -1.79 -12.23
N MET A 259 -14.38 -1.84 -10.95
CA MET A 259 -14.99 -2.73 -9.97
C MET A 259 -16.47 -2.41 -9.75
N SER A 260 -16.88 -1.15 -9.83
CA SER A 260 -18.27 -0.74 -9.66
C SER A 260 -19.26 -1.49 -10.57
N ALA A 261 -18.81 -1.91 -11.77
CA ALA A 261 -19.60 -2.70 -12.71
C ALA A 261 -19.68 -4.20 -12.36
N VAL A 262 -18.82 -4.69 -11.50
CA VAL A 262 -18.70 -6.13 -11.17
C VAL A 262 -19.19 -6.44 -9.77
N VAL A 263 -18.97 -5.54 -8.82
CA VAL A 263 -19.17 -5.77 -7.39
C VAL A 263 -20.60 -6.15 -7.02
N GLN A 264 -21.60 -5.66 -7.76
CA GLN A 264 -23.00 -6.04 -7.54
C GLN A 264 -23.28 -7.54 -7.68
N LYS A 265 -22.45 -8.28 -8.45
CA LYS A 265 -22.58 -9.72 -8.60
C LYS A 265 -22.35 -10.49 -7.30
N PHE A 266 -21.65 -9.87 -6.37
CA PHE A 266 -21.32 -10.47 -5.07
C PHE A 266 -22.33 -10.09 -3.99
N MET A 267 -23.05 -8.98 -4.15
CA MET A 267 -23.88 -8.36 -3.13
C MET A 267 -25.29 -8.93 -3.09
N LYS A 268 -25.91 -8.86 -1.94
CA LYS A 268 -27.38 -8.97 -1.82
C LYS A 268 -28.05 -7.75 -2.45
N ASP A 269 -29.34 -7.83 -2.72
CA ASP A 269 -30.12 -6.72 -3.32
C ASP A 269 -30.08 -5.44 -2.45
N ASP A 270 -29.97 -5.59 -1.14
CA ASP A 270 -29.87 -4.50 -0.14
C ASP A 270 -28.46 -4.38 0.46
N GLY A 271 -27.47 -5.01 -0.18
CA GLY A 271 -26.10 -5.01 0.27
C GLY A 271 -25.43 -3.63 0.12
N LEU A 272 -24.37 -3.40 0.90
CA LEU A 272 -23.59 -2.15 0.89
C LEU A 272 -22.24 -2.36 0.23
N PHE A 273 -21.81 -1.40 -0.58
CA PHE A 273 -20.44 -1.28 -1.06
C PHE A 273 -19.73 -0.13 -0.33
N ILE A 274 -18.73 -0.43 0.44
CA ILE A 274 -17.87 0.53 1.15
C ILE A 274 -16.56 0.63 0.39
N SER A 275 -16.29 1.77 -0.23
CA SER A 275 -15.05 2.01 -0.95
C SER A 275 -14.24 3.15 -0.33
N SER A 276 -12.93 3.03 -0.31
CA SER A 276 -11.97 4.01 0.18
C SER A 276 -10.65 3.91 -0.59
N GLY A 277 -9.68 4.80 -0.29
CA GLY A 277 -8.47 4.93 -1.11
C GLY A 277 -8.65 5.89 -2.27
N ILE A 278 -9.67 6.76 -2.19
CA ILE A 278 -10.06 7.69 -3.23
C ILE A 278 -9.49 9.07 -2.88
N ILE A 279 -8.58 9.56 -3.69
CA ILE A 279 -8.07 10.92 -3.56
C ILE A 279 -9.09 11.95 -4.08
N ASN A 280 -9.04 13.17 -3.56
CA ASN A 280 -10.05 14.22 -3.85
C ASN A 280 -10.24 14.48 -5.35
N ILE A 281 -9.17 14.44 -6.13
CA ILE A 281 -9.23 14.68 -7.60
C ILE A 281 -9.97 13.57 -8.36
N LYS A 282 -10.12 12.37 -7.78
CA LYS A 282 -10.81 11.22 -8.36
C LYS A 282 -12.22 11.02 -7.81
N GLU A 283 -12.64 11.81 -6.83
CA GLU A 283 -13.95 11.64 -6.17
C GLU A 283 -15.10 11.68 -7.17
N GLU A 284 -15.14 12.69 -8.04
CA GLU A 284 -16.25 12.86 -8.98
C GLU A 284 -16.30 11.73 -10.02
N GLU A 285 -15.13 11.25 -10.46
CA GLU A 285 -15.03 10.14 -11.41
C GLU A 285 -15.56 8.84 -10.80
N VAL A 286 -15.18 8.55 -9.56
CA VAL A 286 -15.66 7.37 -8.81
C VAL A 286 -17.17 7.51 -8.54
N ARG A 287 -17.62 8.68 -8.11
CA ARG A 287 -19.05 8.96 -7.85
C ARG A 287 -19.89 8.72 -9.10
N GLN A 288 -19.44 9.21 -10.25
CA GLN A 288 -20.15 9.02 -11.50
C GLN A 288 -20.17 7.55 -11.92
N ALA A 289 -19.06 6.82 -11.77
CA ALA A 289 -18.98 5.40 -12.09
C ALA A 289 -19.94 4.57 -11.23
N LEU A 290 -20.08 4.89 -9.94
CA LEU A 290 -21.03 4.23 -9.05
C LEU A 290 -22.47 4.49 -9.47
N LEU A 291 -22.84 5.75 -9.78
CA LEU A 291 -24.17 6.13 -10.24
C LEU A 291 -24.52 5.46 -11.59
N ASP A 292 -23.59 5.42 -12.54
CA ASP A 292 -23.76 4.79 -13.85
C ASP A 292 -23.98 3.27 -13.72
N ASN A 293 -23.48 2.67 -12.67
CA ASN A 293 -23.68 1.26 -12.33
C ASN A 293 -24.82 1.04 -11.33
N ASN A 294 -25.77 2.00 -11.22
CA ASN A 294 -27.00 1.91 -10.43
C ASN A 294 -26.79 1.77 -8.91
N PHE A 295 -25.73 2.36 -8.37
CA PHE A 295 -25.59 2.51 -6.93
C PHE A 295 -26.27 3.79 -6.45
N ASP A 296 -26.91 3.74 -5.29
CA ASP A 296 -27.34 4.90 -4.53
C ASP A 296 -26.26 5.24 -3.50
N ILE A 297 -25.71 6.43 -3.55
CA ILE A 297 -24.68 6.88 -2.60
C ILE A 297 -25.37 7.28 -1.29
N VAL A 298 -25.17 6.46 -0.27
CA VAL A 298 -25.82 6.62 1.05
C VAL A 298 -25.04 7.59 1.94
N ASP A 299 -23.70 7.56 1.86
CA ASP A 299 -22.83 8.34 2.72
C ASP A 299 -21.49 8.64 2.03
N THR A 300 -20.87 9.77 2.36
CA THR A 300 -19.52 10.14 1.93
C THR A 300 -18.80 10.78 3.12
N VAL A 301 -17.62 10.27 3.46
CA VAL A 301 -16.83 10.75 4.60
C VAL A 301 -15.42 11.10 4.16
N TYR A 302 -14.83 12.08 4.81
CA TYR A 302 -13.52 12.63 4.49
C TYR A 302 -12.66 12.69 5.76
N MET A 303 -11.34 12.64 5.58
CA MET A 303 -10.35 12.96 6.61
C MET A 303 -9.35 13.98 6.07
#